data_5511f7166db0885a4b9cd7aadf531181
#
_entry.id   5511f7166db0885a4b9cd7aadf531181
#
_cell.length_a   1.000
_cell.length_b   1.000
_cell.length_c   1.000
_cell.angle_alpha   90.00
_cell.angle_beta   90.00
_cell.angle_gamma   90.00
#
_symmetry.space_group_name_H-M   'P 1'
#
loop_
_entity.id
_entity.type
_entity.pdbx_description
1 polymer ?
#
loop_
_entity_poly.entity_id
_entity_poly.type
_entity_poly.pdbx_seq_one_letter_code
_entity_poly.pdbx_strand_id
1 'polypeptide(L)' 'PSGFAKIEGLAGEVLEKLKDYGGVLDISDKSDPEEIYNLFGCSKKNYKKALGTLLKQGLIVIGEKEIKLK' A
#
# COMPACT_ATOMS: atom_id res chain seq x y z
N PRO A 1 -17.69 7.61 5.07
CA PRO A 1 -17.58 8.82 5.81
C PRO A 1 -17.12 9.96 4.96
N SER A 2 -17.79 11.01 5.20
CA SER A 2 -17.46 12.24 4.55
C SER A 2 -16.08 12.70 5.05
N GLY A 3 -15.38 13.39 4.20
CA GLY A 3 -14.11 13.93 4.59
C GLY A 3 -12.89 13.18 4.09
N PHE A 4 -13.08 11.98 3.56
CA PHE A 4 -11.97 11.29 2.95
C PHE A 4 -11.86 11.68 1.49
N ALA A 5 -10.75 12.28 1.13
CA ALA A 5 -10.44 12.45 -0.26
C ALA A 5 -10.19 11.06 -0.84
N LYS A 6 -10.80 10.78 -1.96
CA LYS A 6 -10.57 9.51 -2.63
C LYS A 6 -9.12 9.48 -3.12
N ILE A 7 -8.39 8.47 -2.68
CA ILE A 7 -7.01 8.30 -3.12
C ILE A 7 -7.04 7.50 -4.41
N GLU A 8 -6.54 8.10 -5.47
CA GLU A 8 -6.58 7.50 -6.79
C GLU A 8 -5.25 6.85 -7.15
N GLY A 9 -5.27 6.06 -8.21
CA GLY A 9 -4.09 5.43 -8.72
C GLY A 9 -3.63 4.28 -7.86
N LEU A 10 -2.33 4.01 -7.91
CA LEU A 10 -1.75 2.87 -7.22
C LEU A 10 -1.92 2.96 -5.70
N ALA A 11 -1.81 4.15 -5.14
CA ALA A 11 -2.00 4.31 -3.70
C ALA A 11 -3.41 3.88 -3.28
N GLY A 12 -4.42 4.22 -4.07
CA GLY A 12 -5.77 3.78 -3.82
C GLY A 12 -5.92 2.27 -3.92
N GLU A 13 -5.27 1.66 -4.89
CA GLU A 13 -5.30 0.21 -5.05
C GLU A 13 -4.67 -0.50 -3.86
N VAL A 14 -3.54 0.02 -3.38
CA VAL A 14 -2.87 -0.53 -2.20
C VAL A 14 -3.80 -0.44 -0.99
N LEU A 15 -4.42 0.69 -0.80
CA LEU A 15 -5.32 0.90 0.34
C LEU A 15 -6.51 -0.06 0.29
N GLU A 16 -7.11 -0.22 -0.89
CA GLU A 16 -8.23 -1.15 -1.05
C GLU A 16 -7.81 -2.58 -0.77
N LYS A 17 -6.64 -2.97 -1.26
CA LYS A 17 -6.15 -4.32 -1.02
C LYS A 17 -5.88 -4.56 0.46
N LEU A 18 -5.38 -3.55 1.17
CA LEU A 18 -5.20 -3.64 2.61
C LEU A 18 -6.53 -3.91 3.31
N LYS A 19 -7.57 -3.21 2.90
CA LYS A 19 -8.90 -3.41 3.48
C LYS A 19 -9.42 -4.81 3.20
N ASP A 20 -9.21 -5.30 1.98
CA ASP A 20 -9.66 -6.63 1.59
C ASP A 20 -8.95 -7.73 2.37
N TYR A 21 -7.72 -7.47 2.80
CA TYR A 21 -6.90 -8.45 3.52
C TYR A 21 -6.94 -8.25 5.04
N GLY A 22 -7.94 -7.56 5.52
CA GLY A 22 -8.11 -7.37 6.96
C GLY A 22 -7.18 -6.33 7.57
N GLY A 23 -6.62 -5.47 6.76
CA GLY A 23 -5.78 -4.38 7.24
C GLY A 23 -4.29 -4.67 7.30
N VAL A 24 -3.87 -5.84 6.84
CA VAL A 24 -2.45 -6.24 6.84
C VAL A 24 -2.10 -6.91 5.52
N LEU A 25 -0.97 -6.50 4.95
CA LEU A 25 -0.42 -7.16 3.77
C LEU A 25 1.02 -7.57 4.06
N ASP A 26 1.36 -8.81 3.73
CA ASP A 26 2.71 -9.35 3.92
C ASP A 26 3.67 -8.90 2.83
N ILE A 27 3.55 -7.65 2.39
CA ILE A 27 4.39 -7.11 1.35
C ILE A 27 4.70 -5.66 1.69
N SER A 28 5.99 -5.35 1.77
CA SER A 28 6.44 -4.02 2.10
C SER A 28 7.27 -3.45 0.96
N ASP A 29 7.80 -2.27 1.15
CA ASP A 29 8.70 -1.66 0.18
C ASP A 29 10.03 -2.38 0.06
N LYS A 30 10.29 -3.33 0.96
CA LYS A 30 11.51 -4.15 0.93
C LYS A 30 11.27 -5.53 0.33
N SER A 31 10.04 -5.83 -0.03
CA SER A 31 9.71 -7.11 -0.65
C SER A 31 10.29 -7.20 -2.06
N ASP A 32 10.40 -8.42 -2.58
CA ASP A 32 10.94 -8.63 -3.92
C ASP A 32 10.06 -7.94 -4.97
N PRO A 33 10.68 -7.35 -6.00
CA PRO A 33 9.91 -6.70 -7.07
C PRO A 33 8.91 -7.65 -7.73
N GLU A 34 9.26 -8.93 -7.83
CA GLU A 34 8.39 -9.93 -8.43
C GLU A 34 7.11 -10.13 -7.62
N GLU A 35 7.23 -10.18 -6.30
CA GLU A 35 6.07 -10.29 -5.43
C GLU A 35 5.16 -9.09 -5.56
N ILE A 36 5.75 -7.91 -5.61
CA ILE A 36 5.01 -6.66 -5.76
C ILE A 36 4.27 -6.64 -7.10
N TYR A 37 4.97 -7.04 -8.16
CA TYR A 37 4.36 -7.07 -9.46
C TYR A 37 3.20 -8.08 -9.55
N ASN A 38 3.39 -9.25 -8.94
CA ASN A 38 2.35 -10.27 -8.94
C ASN A 38 1.09 -9.83 -8.18
N LEU A 39 1.27 -9.04 -7.14
CA LEU A 39 0.13 -8.60 -6.32
C LEU A 39 -0.53 -7.34 -6.89
N PHE A 40 0.25 -6.40 -7.38
CA PHE A 40 -0.26 -5.09 -7.80
C PHE A 40 -0.08 -4.78 -9.27
N GLY A 41 0.75 -5.54 -9.98
CA GLY A 41 1.03 -5.27 -11.38
C GLY A 41 1.87 -4.03 -11.61
N CYS A 42 2.66 -3.63 -10.63
CA CYS A 42 3.49 -2.43 -10.71
C CYS A 42 4.93 -2.73 -10.31
N SER A 43 5.81 -1.78 -10.60
CA SER A 43 7.21 -1.90 -10.19
C SER A 43 7.36 -1.58 -8.72
N LYS A 44 8.46 -2.07 -8.14
CA LYS A 44 8.80 -1.78 -6.75
C LYS A 44 8.93 -0.28 -6.51
N LYS A 45 9.50 0.43 -7.48
CA LYS A 45 9.66 1.88 -7.40
C LYS A 45 8.31 2.58 -7.26
N ASN A 46 7.34 2.19 -8.09
CA ASN A 46 6.01 2.78 -8.03
C ASN A 46 5.28 2.38 -6.74
N TYR A 47 5.48 1.14 -6.31
CA TYR A 47 4.90 0.68 -5.06
C TYR A 47 5.40 1.51 -3.87
N LYS A 48 6.72 1.77 -3.83
CA LYS A 48 7.30 2.61 -2.77
C LYS A 48 6.70 4.00 -2.78
N LYS A 49 6.47 4.58 -3.95
CA LYS A 49 5.84 5.89 -4.06
C LYS A 49 4.42 5.86 -3.50
N ALA A 50 3.67 4.81 -3.83
CA ALA A 50 2.30 4.66 -3.33
C ALA A 50 2.29 4.54 -1.81
N LEU A 51 3.19 3.74 -1.26
CA LEU A 51 3.30 3.60 0.19
C LEU A 51 3.68 4.93 0.85
N GLY A 52 4.59 5.67 0.24
CA GLY A 52 4.97 6.99 0.75
C GLY A 52 3.77 7.93 0.81
N THR A 53 2.93 7.90 -0.21
CA THR A 53 1.72 8.71 -0.25
C THR A 53 0.79 8.36 0.90
N LEU A 54 0.54 7.06 1.08
CA LEU A 54 -0.35 6.59 2.14
C LEU A 54 0.21 6.87 3.53
N LEU A 55 1.52 6.69 3.67
CA LEU A 55 2.19 6.97 4.94
C LEU A 55 2.10 8.45 5.29
N LYS A 56 2.30 9.30 4.31
CA LYS A 56 2.22 10.75 4.49
C LYS A 56 0.82 11.17 4.90
N GLN A 57 -0.20 10.49 4.39
CA GLN A 57 -1.58 10.75 4.75
C GLN A 57 -1.94 10.17 6.13
N GLY A 58 -1.06 9.40 6.72
CA GLY A 58 -1.32 8.78 8.01
C GLY A 58 -2.30 7.63 7.94
N LEU A 59 -2.40 6.97 6.79
CA LEU A 59 -3.36 5.89 6.58
C LEU A 59 -2.80 4.50 6.83
N ILE A 60 -1.47 4.36 6.78
CA ILE A 60 -0.82 3.06 6.96
C ILE A 60 0.41 3.17 7.83
N VAL A 61 0.85 2.01 8.30
CA VAL A 61 2.12 1.85 9.00
C VAL A 61 2.94 0.85 8.20
N ILE A 62 4.21 1.15 7.97
CA ILE A 62 5.11 0.27 7.23
C ILE A 62 6.03 -0.47 8.20
N GLY A 63 5.96 -1.80 8.19
CA GLY A 63 6.85 -2.64 8.95
C GLY A 63 8.01 -3.13 8.09
N GLU A 64 8.81 -4.05 8.64
CA GLU A 64 9.95 -4.60 7.91
C GLU A 64 9.51 -5.47 6.74
N LYS A 65 8.49 -6.27 6.92
CA LYS A 65 8.02 -7.21 5.89
C LYS A 65 6.54 -7.07 5.58
N GLU A 66 5.88 -6.09 6.16
CA GLU A 66 4.44 -5.94 6.02
C GLU A 66 4.03 -4.49 6.10
N ILE A 67 2.83 -4.22 5.61
CA ILE A 67 2.19 -2.92 5.80
C ILE A 67 0.85 -3.15 6.46
N LYS A 68 0.41 -2.20 7.26
CA LYS A 68 -0.83 -2.29 8.00
C LYS A 68 -1.63 -1.01 7.89
N LEU A 69 -2.95 -1.14 7.96
CA LEU A 69 -3.80 0.02 8.12
C LEU A 69 -3.58 0.60 9.51
N LYS A 70 -3.51 1.91 9.55
CA LYS A 70 -3.31 2.60 10.82
C LYS A 70 -4.61 2.68 11.62
#